data_4ee03b6c4299bafce97366a821aa0aa9
#
_entry.id   4ee03b6c4299bafce97366a821aa0aa9
#
_cell.length_a   1.000
_cell.length_b   1.000
_cell.length_c   1.000
_cell.angle_alpha   90.00
_cell.angle_beta   90.00
_cell.angle_gamma   90.00
#
_symmetry.space_group_name_H-M   'P 1'
#
loop_
_entity.id
_entity.type
_entity.pdbx_description
1 polymer ?
#
loop_
_entity_poly.entity_id
_entity_poly.type
_entity_poly.pdbx_seq_one_letter_code
_entity_poly.pdbx_strand_id
1 'polypeptide(L)'
;MLYPQNIEHKIDFQVIRDNLNGCCTSSLGRERVEQMKWLTNYSDIQSLLRQLQEMMAILTDPTITFPQGDIYDLREALSRIRIEGLFMDEAELFSLSKLLSYAAQIERFFATLDKTKYPILSSCLITSSPSNLVTLIDRVLDRYGKM
;
A
#
# COMPACT_ATOMS: atom_id res chain seq x y z
N MET A 1 -20.98 -3.26 -19.91
CA MET A 1 -22.11 -3.20 -18.95
C MET A 1 -22.38 -4.62 -18.49
N LEU A 2 -22.36 -4.88 -17.17
CA LEU A 2 -22.69 -6.21 -16.63
C LEU A 2 -24.20 -6.42 -16.62
N TYR A 3 -24.65 -7.58 -17.01
CA TYR A 3 -26.06 -7.95 -16.97
C TYR A 3 -26.24 -9.22 -16.13
N PRO A 4 -27.17 -9.27 -15.21
CA PRO A 4 -28.06 -8.18 -14.75
C PRO A 4 -27.32 -7.11 -13.93
N GLN A 5 -27.84 -5.88 -13.85
CA GLN A 5 -27.18 -4.75 -13.16
C GLN A 5 -26.85 -5.02 -11.68
N ASN A 6 -27.56 -5.93 -11.03
CA ASN A 6 -27.38 -6.32 -9.63
C ASN A 6 -26.69 -7.69 -9.46
N ILE A 7 -25.85 -8.10 -10.41
CA ILE A 7 -25.20 -9.42 -10.38
C ILE A 7 -24.36 -9.62 -9.11
N GLU A 8 -23.63 -8.59 -8.66
CA GLU A 8 -22.82 -8.67 -7.45
C GLU A 8 -23.64 -9.06 -6.21
N HIS A 9 -24.82 -8.46 -6.07
CA HIS A 9 -25.75 -8.80 -4.99
C HIS A 9 -26.31 -10.23 -5.15
N LYS A 10 -26.59 -10.65 -6.39
CA LYS A 10 -27.16 -11.99 -6.66
C LYS A 10 -26.18 -13.13 -6.40
N ILE A 11 -24.89 -12.89 -6.50
CA ILE A 11 -23.82 -13.87 -6.24
C ILE A 11 -23.20 -13.68 -4.85
N ASP A 12 -23.81 -12.84 -3.99
CA ASP A 12 -23.33 -12.52 -2.64
C ASP A 12 -21.85 -12.03 -2.62
N PHE A 13 -21.44 -11.29 -3.66
CA PHE A 13 -20.06 -10.78 -3.75
C PHE A 13 -19.71 -9.83 -2.60
N GLN A 14 -20.73 -9.24 -1.94
CA GLN A 14 -20.52 -8.41 -0.76
C GLN A 14 -19.86 -9.19 0.38
N VAL A 15 -20.17 -10.46 0.56
CA VAL A 15 -19.53 -11.32 1.58
C VAL A 15 -18.02 -11.43 1.34
N ILE A 16 -17.61 -11.49 0.06
CA ILE A 16 -16.17 -11.50 -0.28
C ILE A 16 -15.52 -10.16 0.06
N ARG A 17 -16.18 -9.02 -0.23
CA ARG A 17 -15.69 -7.69 0.15
C ARG A 17 -15.56 -7.55 1.66
N ASP A 18 -16.56 -7.98 2.41
CA ASP A 18 -16.57 -7.91 3.87
C ASP A 18 -15.41 -8.73 4.47
N ASN A 19 -15.17 -9.93 3.95
CA ASN A 19 -14.05 -10.77 4.37
C ASN A 19 -12.69 -10.10 4.04
N LEU A 20 -12.53 -9.51 2.84
CA LEU A 20 -11.33 -8.79 2.46
C LEU A 20 -11.12 -7.53 3.32
N ASN A 21 -12.19 -6.78 3.61
CA ASN A 21 -12.15 -5.63 4.52
C ASN A 21 -11.71 -6.03 5.92
N GLY A 22 -12.14 -7.18 6.41
CA GLY A 22 -11.69 -7.75 7.68
C GLY A 22 -10.19 -8.08 7.72
N CYS A 23 -9.59 -8.38 6.57
CA CYS A 23 -8.15 -8.63 6.44
C CYS A 23 -7.32 -7.34 6.27
N CYS A 24 -7.96 -6.19 5.98
CA CYS A 24 -7.25 -4.94 5.75
C CYS A 24 -6.83 -4.29 7.07
N THR A 25 -5.55 -3.98 7.20
CA THR A 25 -4.97 -3.28 8.36
C THR A 25 -5.02 -1.76 8.22
N SER A 26 -5.17 -1.23 7.01
CA SER A 26 -5.20 0.22 6.74
C SER A 26 -6.52 0.68 6.13
N SER A 27 -6.86 1.97 6.32
CA SER A 27 -8.00 2.62 5.66
C SER A 27 -7.87 2.62 4.14
N LEU A 28 -6.66 2.83 3.63
CA LEU A 28 -6.37 2.79 2.19
C LEU A 28 -6.61 1.40 1.58
N GLY A 29 -6.29 0.34 2.33
CA GLY A 29 -6.60 -1.04 1.93
C GLY A 29 -8.10 -1.27 1.81
N ARG A 30 -8.88 -0.85 2.82
CA ARG A 30 -10.35 -0.94 2.80
C ARG A 30 -10.96 -0.16 1.64
N GLU A 31 -10.48 1.08 1.42
CA GLU A 31 -10.92 1.88 0.27
C GLU A 31 -10.68 1.15 -1.06
N ARG A 32 -9.54 0.46 -1.21
CA ARG A 32 -9.26 -0.35 -2.41
C ARG A 32 -10.23 -1.52 -2.57
N VAL A 33 -10.61 -2.19 -1.50
CA VAL A 33 -11.62 -3.25 -1.52
C VAL A 33 -12.99 -2.70 -1.92
N GLU A 34 -13.40 -1.55 -1.38
CA GLU A 34 -14.67 -0.92 -1.76
C GLU A 34 -14.71 -0.47 -3.23
N GLN A 35 -13.55 -0.05 -3.75
CA GLN A 35 -13.40 0.38 -5.15
C GLN A 35 -13.24 -0.76 -6.14
N MET A 36 -13.24 -2.03 -5.71
CA MET A 36 -13.12 -3.18 -6.59
C MET A 36 -14.21 -3.19 -7.66
N LYS A 37 -13.80 -3.35 -8.91
CA LYS A 37 -14.67 -3.38 -10.09
C LYS A 37 -14.45 -4.65 -10.89
N TRP A 38 -15.48 -5.05 -11.59
CA TRP A 38 -15.39 -6.12 -12.58
C TRP A 38 -14.43 -5.75 -13.70
N LEU A 39 -13.54 -6.67 -14.01
CA LEU A 39 -12.62 -6.55 -15.11
C LEU A 39 -13.08 -7.48 -16.24
N THR A 40 -13.01 -6.97 -17.46
CA THR A 40 -13.37 -7.71 -18.68
C THR A 40 -12.19 -7.88 -19.63
N ASN A 41 -11.13 -7.10 -19.44
CA ASN A 41 -9.92 -7.20 -20.24
C ASN A 41 -9.07 -8.37 -19.75
N TYR A 42 -8.79 -9.32 -20.64
CA TYR A 42 -8.01 -10.51 -20.32
C TYR A 42 -6.59 -10.18 -19.85
N SER A 43 -5.92 -9.22 -20.48
CA SER A 43 -4.54 -8.85 -20.11
C SER A 43 -4.44 -8.27 -18.70
N ASP A 44 -5.42 -7.44 -18.30
CA ASP A 44 -5.47 -6.82 -16.97
C ASP A 44 -5.72 -7.88 -15.90
N ILE A 45 -6.67 -8.80 -16.16
CA ILE A 45 -6.96 -9.93 -15.27
C ILE A 45 -5.71 -10.80 -15.09
N GLN A 46 -5.03 -11.16 -16.19
CA GLN A 46 -3.82 -11.98 -16.14
C GLN A 46 -2.69 -11.28 -15.37
N SER A 47 -2.52 -9.98 -15.56
CA SER A 47 -1.51 -9.19 -14.83
C SER A 47 -1.76 -9.22 -13.33
N LEU A 48 -3.00 -8.96 -12.88
CA LEU A 48 -3.36 -9.00 -11.47
C LEU A 48 -3.23 -10.39 -10.85
N LEU A 49 -3.62 -11.44 -11.57
CA LEU A 49 -3.47 -12.82 -11.10
C LEU A 49 -2.00 -13.20 -10.93
N ARG A 50 -1.13 -12.78 -11.84
CA ARG A 50 0.32 -13.01 -11.73
C ARG A 50 0.92 -12.23 -10.55
N GLN A 51 0.53 -10.97 -10.34
CA GLN A 51 0.94 -10.20 -9.17
C GLN A 51 0.57 -10.92 -7.87
N LEU A 52 -0.67 -11.43 -7.81
CA LEU A 52 -1.16 -12.20 -6.66
C LEU A 52 -0.34 -13.49 -6.46
N GLN A 53 -0.07 -14.23 -7.53
CA GLN A 53 0.73 -15.47 -7.48
C GLN A 53 2.16 -15.20 -6.96
N GLU A 54 2.83 -14.16 -7.46
CA GLU A 54 4.15 -13.77 -6.99
C GLU A 54 4.11 -13.36 -5.50
N MET A 55 3.12 -12.58 -5.08
CA MET A 55 2.98 -12.18 -3.68
C MET A 55 2.70 -13.36 -2.77
N MET A 56 1.83 -14.29 -3.18
CA MET A 56 1.57 -15.52 -2.43
C MET A 56 2.85 -16.37 -2.29
N ALA A 57 3.64 -16.49 -3.36
CA ALA A 57 4.89 -17.23 -3.33
C ALA A 57 5.90 -16.60 -2.34
N ILE A 58 5.96 -15.26 -2.26
CA ILE A 58 6.79 -14.54 -1.29
C ILE A 58 6.30 -14.81 0.14
N LEU A 59 5.00 -14.69 0.38
CA LEU A 59 4.42 -14.83 1.73
C LEU A 59 4.43 -16.28 2.26
N THR A 60 4.48 -17.27 1.38
CA THR A 60 4.53 -18.70 1.75
C THR A 60 5.93 -19.27 1.81
N ASP A 61 6.94 -18.55 1.34
CA ASP A 61 8.33 -18.99 1.39
C ASP A 61 8.89 -18.74 2.80
N PRO A 62 9.24 -19.79 3.57
CA PRO A 62 9.73 -19.64 4.95
C PRO A 62 11.12 -18.97 5.03
N THR A 63 11.81 -18.86 3.92
CA THR A 63 13.14 -18.21 3.85
C THR A 63 13.05 -16.70 3.62
N ILE A 64 11.85 -16.21 3.27
CA ILE A 64 11.59 -14.81 2.96
C ILE A 64 10.80 -14.16 4.10
N THR A 65 11.34 -13.11 4.69
CA THR A 65 10.61 -12.30 5.68
C THR A 65 10.11 -11.04 5.01
N PHE A 66 8.80 -10.96 4.80
CA PHE A 66 8.19 -9.75 4.23
C PHE A 66 8.17 -8.61 5.27
N PRO A 67 8.60 -7.39 4.93
CA PRO A 67 8.58 -6.27 5.86
C PRO A 67 7.18 -5.97 6.40
N GLN A 68 7.08 -5.69 7.69
CA GLN A 68 5.86 -5.32 8.37
C GLN A 68 5.90 -3.83 8.71
N GLY A 69 4.78 -3.14 8.56
CA GLY A 69 4.68 -1.72 8.90
C GLY A 69 3.27 -1.17 8.74
N ASP A 70 3.04 0.00 9.33
CA ASP A 70 1.76 0.67 9.28
C ASP A 70 1.68 1.59 8.05
N ILE A 71 0.50 1.61 7.44
CA ILE A 71 0.18 2.49 6.32
C ILE A 71 -0.81 3.53 6.80
N TYR A 72 -0.35 4.78 6.85
CA TYR A 72 -1.13 5.94 7.28
C TYR A 72 -1.74 6.65 6.06
N ASP A 73 -3.00 7.08 6.18
CA ASP A 73 -3.62 7.96 5.18
C ASP A 73 -3.28 9.43 5.50
N LEU A 74 -2.33 9.95 4.77
CA LEU A 74 -1.86 11.33 4.92
C LEU A 74 -2.34 12.26 3.79
N ARG A 75 -3.28 11.83 2.96
CA ARG A 75 -3.77 12.62 1.80
C ARG A 75 -4.33 13.97 2.22
N GLU A 76 -5.07 14.02 3.31
CA GLU A 76 -5.64 15.27 3.84
C GLU A 76 -4.53 16.19 4.35
N ALA A 77 -3.62 15.70 5.19
CA ALA A 77 -2.50 16.46 5.70
C ALA A 77 -1.60 17.00 4.58
N LEU A 78 -1.27 16.15 3.60
CA LEU A 78 -0.47 16.53 2.42
C LEU A 78 -1.20 17.55 1.53
N SER A 79 -2.53 17.49 1.44
CA SER A 79 -3.32 18.49 0.71
C SER A 79 -3.32 19.83 1.43
N ARG A 80 -3.43 19.81 2.76
CA ARG A 80 -3.49 21.01 3.59
C ARG A 80 -2.19 21.82 3.56
N ILE A 81 -1.03 21.17 3.61
CA ILE A 81 0.28 21.85 3.60
C ILE A 81 0.64 22.50 2.26
N ARG A 82 -0.16 22.30 1.20
CA ARG A 82 0.01 23.03 -0.07
C ARG A 82 -0.42 24.49 0.05
N ILE A 83 -1.17 24.81 1.10
CA ILE A 83 -1.64 26.17 1.37
C ILE A 83 -0.57 26.86 2.20
N GLU A 84 -0.09 28.02 1.75
CA GLU A 84 0.94 28.79 2.46
C GLU A 84 0.48 29.15 3.88
N GLY A 85 1.38 28.97 4.85
CA GLY A 85 1.12 29.19 6.28
C GLY A 85 0.47 28.03 7.02
N LEU A 86 0.12 26.92 6.33
CA LEU A 86 -0.34 25.70 6.99
C LEU A 86 0.79 24.68 7.12
N PHE A 87 0.74 23.89 8.18
CA PHE A 87 1.77 22.89 8.52
C PHE A 87 1.14 21.58 9.02
N MET A 88 1.92 20.52 9.05
CA MET A 88 1.59 19.27 9.72
C MET A 88 1.77 19.41 11.23
N ASP A 89 0.91 18.78 12.00
CA ASP A 89 1.12 18.61 13.42
C ASP A 89 2.15 17.50 13.72
N GLU A 90 2.54 17.36 15.00
CA GLU A 90 3.54 16.39 15.45
C GLU A 90 3.14 14.94 15.08
N ALA A 91 1.88 14.58 15.26
CA ALA A 91 1.39 13.23 15.01
C ALA A 91 1.37 12.90 13.50
N GLU A 92 0.99 13.86 12.68
CA GLU A 92 1.02 13.75 11.22
C GLU A 92 2.45 13.64 10.68
N LEU A 93 3.36 14.45 11.23
CA LEU A 93 4.77 14.43 10.85
C LEU A 93 5.43 13.11 11.26
N PHE A 94 5.10 12.58 12.44
CA PHE A 94 5.55 11.27 12.90
C PHE A 94 5.00 10.15 12.01
N SER A 95 3.72 10.19 11.67
CA SER A 95 3.09 9.23 10.76
C SER A 95 3.73 9.25 9.37
N LEU A 96 4.11 10.45 8.89
CA LEU A 96 4.83 10.60 7.62
C LEU A 96 6.23 9.96 7.69
N SER A 97 7.00 10.19 8.78
CA SER A 97 8.30 9.54 8.96
C SER A 97 8.18 8.02 8.96
N LYS A 98 7.19 7.47 9.68
CA LYS A 98 6.92 6.03 9.71
C LYS A 98 6.56 5.47 8.34
N LEU A 99 5.66 6.14 7.62
CA LEU A 99 5.25 5.73 6.26
C LEU A 99 6.42 5.72 5.29
N LEU A 100 7.25 6.78 5.29
CA LEU A 100 8.42 6.88 4.43
C LEU A 100 9.48 5.82 4.78
N SER A 101 9.71 5.57 6.08
CA SER A 101 10.63 4.53 6.54
C SER A 101 10.16 3.14 6.10
N TYR A 102 8.85 2.87 6.20
CA TYR A 102 8.28 1.60 5.73
C TYR A 102 8.36 1.47 4.21
N ALA A 103 8.07 2.54 3.46
CA ALA A 103 8.23 2.55 2.00
C ALA A 103 9.66 2.23 1.58
N ALA A 104 10.66 2.80 2.26
CA ALA A 104 12.07 2.51 2.00
C ALA A 104 12.44 1.05 2.35
N GLN A 105 11.82 0.44 3.37
CA GLN A 105 12.02 -0.98 3.68
C GLN A 105 11.43 -1.88 2.58
N ILE A 106 10.23 -1.58 2.10
CA ILE A 106 9.59 -2.29 0.98
C ILE A 106 10.42 -2.17 -0.29
N GLU A 107 10.93 -0.97 -0.60
CA GLU A 107 11.78 -0.74 -1.77
C GLU A 107 13.06 -1.60 -1.71
N ARG A 108 13.76 -1.60 -0.58
CA ARG A 108 14.95 -2.44 -0.37
C ARG A 108 14.61 -3.92 -0.47
N PHE A 109 13.52 -4.35 0.14
CA PHE A 109 13.07 -5.74 0.09
C PHE A 109 12.89 -6.20 -1.36
N PHE A 110 12.12 -5.48 -2.15
CA PHE A 110 11.92 -5.83 -3.56
C PHE A 110 13.19 -5.72 -4.40
N ALA A 111 14.11 -4.83 -4.06
CA ALA A 111 15.40 -4.74 -4.74
C ALA A 111 16.30 -5.98 -4.51
N THR A 112 16.10 -6.70 -3.40
CA THR A 112 16.85 -7.94 -3.09
C THR A 112 16.21 -9.20 -3.67
N LEU A 113 14.97 -9.14 -4.16
CA LEU A 113 14.29 -10.29 -4.75
C LEU A 113 14.89 -10.68 -6.11
N ASP A 114 14.84 -11.98 -6.38
CA ASP A 114 15.20 -12.52 -7.69
C ASP A 114 14.19 -12.05 -8.75
N LYS A 115 14.65 -11.16 -9.62
CA LYS A 115 13.84 -10.59 -10.71
C LYS A 115 13.37 -11.61 -11.73
N THR A 116 14.03 -12.76 -11.81
CA THR A 116 13.61 -13.84 -12.70
C THR A 116 12.45 -14.63 -12.12
N LYS A 117 12.39 -14.76 -10.80
CA LYS A 117 11.33 -15.44 -10.06
C LYS A 117 10.11 -14.55 -9.82
N TYR A 118 10.33 -13.25 -9.62
CA TYR A 118 9.30 -12.25 -9.29
C TYR A 118 9.34 -11.04 -10.24
N PRO A 119 9.17 -11.23 -11.56
CA PRO A 119 9.38 -10.18 -12.56
C PRO A 119 8.38 -9.03 -12.44
N ILE A 120 7.12 -9.32 -12.09
CA ILE A 120 6.05 -8.33 -12.08
C ILE A 120 6.17 -7.44 -10.84
N LEU A 121 6.30 -8.02 -9.65
CA LEU A 121 6.44 -7.25 -8.41
C LEU A 121 7.74 -6.44 -8.41
N SER A 122 8.84 -6.98 -8.95
CA SER A 122 10.08 -6.23 -9.10
C SER A 122 9.96 -5.04 -10.04
N SER A 123 9.06 -5.07 -11.02
CA SER A 123 8.80 -3.96 -11.93
C SER A 123 7.88 -2.89 -11.37
N CYS A 124 7.12 -3.19 -10.30
CA CYS A 124 6.22 -2.24 -9.65
C CYS A 124 6.93 -1.23 -8.74
N LEU A 125 8.25 -1.34 -8.58
CA LEU A 125 9.02 -0.43 -7.73
C LEU A 125 9.05 0.98 -8.29
N ILE A 126 8.56 1.92 -7.52
CA ILE A 126 8.74 3.36 -7.75
C ILE A 126 10.03 3.76 -7.06
N THR A 127 11.10 3.90 -7.82
CA THR A 127 12.44 4.27 -7.33
C THR A 127 12.55 5.77 -7.03
N SER A 128 11.89 6.25 -5.99
CA SER A 128 12.11 7.64 -5.53
C SER A 128 11.61 7.89 -4.11
N SER A 129 11.98 7.04 -3.16
CA SER A 129 11.74 7.37 -1.76
C SER A 129 12.64 8.55 -1.35
N PRO A 130 12.09 9.67 -0.85
CA PRO A 130 12.88 10.81 -0.40
C PRO A 130 13.56 10.51 0.94
N SER A 131 14.63 9.70 0.90
CA SER A 131 15.38 9.27 2.10
C SER A 131 15.88 10.43 2.96
N ASN A 132 16.15 11.58 2.34
CA ASN A 132 16.59 12.79 3.04
C ASN A 132 15.50 13.37 3.96
N LEU A 133 14.21 13.20 3.59
CA LEU A 133 13.10 13.76 4.35
C LEU A 133 12.94 13.06 5.71
N VAL A 134 13.10 11.75 5.77
CA VAL A 134 13.08 10.98 7.02
C VAL A 134 14.14 11.52 8.00
N THR A 135 15.37 11.70 7.51
CA THR A 135 16.47 12.24 8.34
C THR A 135 16.19 13.65 8.85
N LEU A 136 15.52 14.49 8.05
CA LEU A 136 15.13 15.83 8.48
C LEU A 136 14.04 15.80 9.54
N ILE A 137 13.04 14.95 9.39
CA ILE A 137 11.96 14.76 10.36
C ILE A 137 12.52 14.22 11.69
N ASP A 138 13.40 13.23 11.64
CA ASP A 138 14.00 12.60 12.82
C ASP A 138 14.97 13.52 13.59
N ARG A 139 15.34 14.69 13.01
CA ARG A 139 16.05 15.75 13.75
C ARG A 139 15.12 16.65 14.57
N VAL A 140 13.85 16.70 14.21
CA VAL A 140 12.84 17.56 14.84
C VAL A 140 12.02 16.77 15.85
N LEU A 141 11.74 15.50 15.54
CA LEU A 141 10.96 14.61 16.40
C LEU A 141 11.85 13.59 17.10
N ASP A 142 11.55 13.31 18.36
CA ASP A 142 12.12 12.17 19.05
C ASP A 142 11.48 10.84 18.60
N ARG A 143 11.97 9.72 19.13
CA ARG A 143 11.46 8.37 18.82
C ARG A 143 9.99 8.14 19.21
N TYR A 144 9.41 9.05 19.99
CA TYR A 144 8.02 9.01 20.42
C TYR A 144 7.14 10.03 19.67
N GLY A 145 7.71 10.74 18.69
CA GLY A 145 7.01 11.72 17.87
C GLY A 145 6.77 13.06 18.59
N LYS A 146 7.60 13.41 19.55
CA LYS A 146 7.55 14.70 20.25
C LYS A 146 8.70 15.61 19.80
N MET A 147 8.39 16.90 19.65
CA MET A 147 9.39 17.95 19.43
C MET A 147 10.18 18.26 20.68
#